data_5d8797f7f58ac8d8b26ac0f33157bdf0
#
_entry.id   5d8797f7f58ac8d8b26ac0f33157bdf0
#
_cell.length_a   1.000
_cell.length_b   1.000
_cell.length_c   1.000
_cell.angle_alpha   90.00
_cell.angle_beta   90.00
_cell.angle_gamma   90.00
#
_symmetry.space_group_name_H-M   'P 1'
#
loop_
_entity.id
_entity.type
_entity.pdbx_description
1 polymer ?
#
loop_
_entity_poly.entity_id
_entity_poly.type
_entity_poly.pdbx_seq_one_letter_code
_entity_poly.pdbx_strand_id
1 'polypeptide(L)'
;MPPKAPQRYHHGDLRPTLLREAQAMVREVGLDGLSLRQLGQRAGVSASALYHHFDNKNALLCALAEEGFTTLDQVLQDAARDVSGSARDQTLRFVRAYVGYAAAHPEVYDLMFGRSIWKAGEPTESLRALAFETFRRYVEYVSAMDPAVGRGKAGLRRAQARWACVHGLCRLVIDGVYADG
;
A
#
# COMPACT_ATOMS: atom_id res chain seq x y z
N MET A 1 10.35 -38.68 22.05
CA MET A 1 9.94 -37.29 21.77
C MET A 1 8.42 -37.27 21.63
N PRO A 2 7.67 -36.52 22.44
CA PRO A 2 6.22 -36.42 22.28
C PRO A 2 5.90 -35.56 21.03
N PRO A 3 4.80 -35.89 20.31
CA PRO A 3 4.41 -35.09 19.14
C PRO A 3 3.94 -33.69 19.58
N LYS A 4 4.43 -32.70 18.87
CA LYS A 4 4.10 -31.28 19.05
C LYS A 4 2.58 -31.12 18.80
N ALA A 5 1.83 -30.71 19.83
CA ALA A 5 0.39 -30.46 19.72
C ALA A 5 0.09 -29.44 18.59
N PRO A 6 -0.98 -29.65 17.80
CA PRO A 6 -1.36 -28.69 16.78
C PRO A 6 -1.75 -27.39 17.46
N GLN A 7 -1.06 -26.30 17.11
CA GLN A 7 -1.43 -24.94 17.53
C GLN A 7 -2.85 -24.68 17.03
N ARG A 8 -3.79 -24.48 17.95
CA ARG A 8 -5.17 -24.05 17.64
C ARG A 8 -5.08 -22.67 16.98
N TYR A 9 -5.20 -22.63 15.67
CA TYR A 9 -5.43 -21.39 14.94
C TYR A 9 -6.80 -20.83 15.34
N HIS A 10 -6.81 -19.66 15.95
CA HIS A 10 -8.03 -18.91 16.18
C HIS A 10 -8.55 -18.43 14.82
N HIS A 11 -9.77 -18.84 14.45
CA HIS A 11 -10.41 -18.52 13.16
C HIS A 11 -10.57 -17.01 12.88
N GLY A 12 -10.34 -16.12 13.87
CA GLY A 12 -10.40 -14.67 13.71
C GLY A 12 -9.15 -14.01 13.11
N ASP A 13 -7.98 -14.69 13.11
CA ASP A 13 -6.68 -14.09 12.73
C ASP A 13 -6.10 -14.63 11.41
N LEU A 14 -6.83 -15.48 10.67
CA LEU A 14 -6.27 -16.16 9.53
C LEU A 14 -6.03 -15.20 8.35
N ARG A 15 -6.98 -14.32 8.02
CA ARG A 15 -6.84 -13.38 6.91
C ARG A 15 -5.64 -12.42 7.09
N PRO A 16 -5.44 -11.75 8.24
CA PRO A 16 -4.24 -10.95 8.50
C PRO A 16 -2.95 -11.77 8.45
N THR A 17 -2.97 -13.02 8.93
CA THR A 17 -1.82 -13.92 8.85
C THR A 17 -1.46 -14.24 7.41
N LEU A 18 -2.45 -14.58 6.58
CA LEU A 18 -2.24 -14.84 5.15
C LEU A 18 -1.69 -13.61 4.41
N LEU A 19 -2.18 -12.41 4.70
CA LEU A 19 -1.68 -11.18 4.08
C LEU A 19 -0.24 -10.89 4.49
N ARG A 20 0.11 -11.06 5.76
CA ARG A 20 1.49 -10.91 6.24
C ARG A 20 2.46 -11.90 5.59
N GLU A 21 2.07 -13.18 5.49
CA GLU A 21 2.88 -14.19 4.80
C GLU A 21 2.98 -13.92 3.30
N ALA A 22 1.90 -13.45 2.66
CA ALA A 22 1.93 -13.07 1.26
C ALA A 22 2.85 -11.86 1.00
N GLN A 23 2.86 -10.84 1.87
CA GLN A 23 3.81 -9.73 1.79
C GLN A 23 5.26 -10.21 1.92
N ALA A 24 5.53 -11.16 2.85
CA ALA A 24 6.86 -11.74 2.98
C ALA A 24 7.27 -12.49 1.70
N MET A 25 6.36 -13.29 1.11
CA MET A 25 6.62 -13.99 -0.15
C MET A 25 6.87 -13.00 -1.30
N VAL A 26 6.11 -11.91 -1.39
CA VAL A 26 6.31 -10.90 -2.44
C VAL A 26 7.71 -10.28 -2.34
N ARG A 27 8.21 -10.02 -1.14
CA ARG A 27 9.59 -9.54 -0.93
C ARG A 27 10.66 -10.57 -1.31
N GLU A 28 10.38 -11.86 -1.11
CA GLU A 28 11.34 -12.95 -1.35
C GLU A 28 11.41 -13.36 -2.82
N VAL A 29 10.27 -13.47 -3.49
CA VAL A 29 10.18 -14.07 -4.84
C VAL A 29 9.47 -13.17 -5.87
N GLY A 30 9.11 -11.95 -5.50
CA GLY A 30 8.38 -11.01 -6.33
C GLY A 30 6.90 -11.39 -6.55
N LEU A 31 6.18 -10.53 -7.24
CA LEU A 31 4.76 -10.73 -7.55
C LEU A 31 4.50 -11.93 -8.46
N ASP A 32 5.41 -12.19 -9.39
CA ASP A 32 5.26 -13.32 -10.34
C ASP A 32 5.42 -14.66 -9.62
N GLY A 33 6.34 -14.72 -8.65
CA GLY A 33 6.57 -15.91 -7.82
C GLY A 33 5.49 -16.19 -6.77
N LEU A 34 4.58 -15.24 -6.50
CA LEU A 34 3.50 -15.42 -5.53
C LEU A 34 2.47 -16.46 -6.02
N SER A 35 2.28 -17.51 -5.23
CA SER A 35 1.34 -18.59 -5.50
C SER A 35 0.44 -18.84 -4.27
N LEU A 36 -0.88 -18.90 -4.50
CA LEU A 36 -1.85 -19.23 -3.45
C LEU A 36 -1.55 -20.59 -2.79
N ARG A 37 -1.14 -21.59 -3.60
CA ARG A 37 -0.78 -22.93 -3.09
C ARG A 37 0.42 -22.85 -2.14
N GLN A 38 1.47 -22.14 -2.52
CA GLN A 38 2.65 -21.96 -1.68
C GLN A 38 2.33 -21.14 -0.43
N LEU A 39 1.48 -20.11 -0.55
CA LEU A 39 1.00 -19.34 0.58
C LEU A 39 0.25 -20.22 1.60
N GLY A 40 -0.65 -21.09 1.14
CA GLY A 40 -1.35 -22.03 2.02
C GLY A 40 -0.40 -22.99 2.74
N GLN A 41 0.59 -23.53 2.02
CA GLN A 41 1.64 -24.39 2.61
C GLN A 41 2.47 -23.63 3.66
N ARG A 42 2.90 -22.42 3.36
CA ARG A 42 3.69 -21.57 4.26
C ARG A 42 2.91 -21.17 5.51
N ALA A 43 1.64 -20.83 5.37
CA ALA A 43 0.76 -20.51 6.49
C ALA A 43 0.26 -21.73 7.26
N GLY A 44 0.54 -22.95 6.80
CA GLY A 44 0.11 -24.18 7.44
C GLY A 44 -1.41 -24.41 7.39
N VAL A 45 -2.08 -23.91 6.34
CA VAL A 45 -3.54 -24.01 6.19
C VAL A 45 -3.92 -24.86 4.99
N SER A 46 -5.14 -25.43 5.04
CA SER A 46 -5.69 -26.18 3.91
C SER A 46 -6.02 -25.25 2.73
N ALA A 47 -6.01 -25.79 1.52
CA ALA A 47 -6.43 -25.06 0.33
C ALA A 47 -7.85 -24.51 0.48
N SER A 48 -8.78 -25.29 1.07
CA SER A 48 -10.15 -24.86 1.32
C SER A 48 -10.21 -23.62 2.22
N ALA A 49 -9.42 -23.59 3.31
CA ALA A 49 -9.37 -22.44 4.22
C ALA A 49 -8.81 -21.19 3.53
N LEU A 50 -7.80 -21.36 2.67
CA LEU A 50 -7.22 -20.26 1.91
C LEU A 50 -8.23 -19.69 0.89
N TYR A 51 -8.89 -20.57 0.11
CA TYR A 51 -9.86 -20.15 -0.90
C TYR A 51 -11.14 -19.55 -0.29
N HIS A 52 -11.41 -19.82 1.00
CA HIS A 52 -12.47 -19.11 1.74
C HIS A 52 -12.17 -17.63 1.92
N HIS A 53 -10.89 -17.23 1.95
CA HIS A 53 -10.45 -15.83 2.11
C HIS A 53 -10.11 -15.14 0.80
N PHE A 54 -9.60 -15.87 -0.19
CA PHE A 54 -9.16 -15.33 -1.47
C PHE A 54 -9.54 -16.26 -2.62
N ASP A 55 -10.54 -15.90 -3.40
CA ASP A 55 -11.05 -16.69 -4.52
C ASP A 55 -9.98 -17.03 -5.56
N ASN A 56 -9.03 -16.09 -5.75
CA ASN A 56 -7.95 -16.21 -6.73
C ASN A 56 -6.77 -15.30 -6.37
N LYS A 57 -5.68 -15.41 -7.15
CA LYS A 57 -4.48 -14.58 -6.96
C LYS A 57 -4.79 -13.07 -7.06
N ASN A 58 -5.67 -12.66 -7.97
CA ASN A 58 -6.03 -11.25 -8.12
C ASN A 58 -6.72 -10.70 -6.86
N ALA A 59 -7.62 -11.47 -6.22
CA ALA A 59 -8.24 -11.09 -4.96
C ALA A 59 -7.21 -10.90 -3.83
N LEU A 60 -6.21 -11.78 -3.76
CA LEU A 60 -5.09 -11.61 -2.81
C LEU A 60 -4.26 -10.36 -3.11
N LEU A 61 -3.91 -10.11 -4.39
CA LEU A 61 -3.15 -8.92 -4.79
C LEU A 61 -3.92 -7.63 -4.48
N CYS A 62 -5.23 -7.62 -4.73
CA CYS A 62 -6.08 -6.48 -4.37
C CYS A 62 -6.08 -6.23 -2.85
N ALA A 63 -6.19 -7.29 -2.05
CA ALA A 63 -6.17 -7.16 -0.59
C ALA A 63 -4.80 -6.65 -0.06
N LEU A 64 -3.68 -7.05 -0.67
CA LEU A 64 -2.36 -6.51 -0.36
C LEU A 64 -2.25 -5.02 -0.71
N ALA A 65 -2.80 -4.61 -1.86
CA ALA A 65 -2.84 -3.20 -2.25
C ALA A 65 -3.74 -2.38 -1.31
N GLU A 66 -4.86 -2.93 -0.83
CA GLU A 66 -5.74 -2.30 0.17
C GLU A 66 -5.00 -2.05 1.49
N GLU A 67 -4.23 -3.03 1.99
CA GLU A 67 -3.37 -2.82 3.17
C GLU A 67 -2.32 -1.73 2.91
N GLY A 68 -1.75 -1.71 1.70
CA GLY A 68 -0.80 -0.69 1.27
C GLY A 68 -1.40 0.72 1.33
N PHE A 69 -2.59 0.92 0.75
CA PHE A 69 -3.30 2.21 0.80
C PHE A 69 -3.65 2.61 2.23
N THR A 70 -4.12 1.67 3.05
CA THR A 70 -4.46 1.92 4.45
C THR A 70 -3.24 2.37 5.25
N THR A 71 -2.10 1.69 5.07
CA THR A 71 -0.85 2.02 5.76
C THR A 71 -0.31 3.37 5.29
N LEU A 72 -0.31 3.62 3.98
CA LEU A 72 0.11 4.92 3.43
C LEU A 72 -0.75 6.06 3.99
N ASP A 73 -2.08 5.90 4.00
CA ASP A 73 -2.98 6.92 4.55
C ASP A 73 -2.66 7.21 6.02
N GLN A 74 -2.41 6.18 6.83
CA GLN A 74 -2.03 6.35 8.24
C GLN A 74 -0.70 7.13 8.38
N VAL A 75 0.32 6.76 7.61
CA VAL A 75 1.63 7.45 7.59
C VAL A 75 1.47 8.93 7.22
N LEU A 76 0.64 9.23 6.22
CA LEU A 76 0.39 10.61 5.79
C LEU A 76 -0.45 11.39 6.80
N GLN A 77 -1.43 10.75 7.43
CA GLN A 77 -2.20 11.35 8.50
C GLN A 77 -1.31 11.73 9.69
N ASP A 78 -0.41 10.85 10.10
CA ASP A 78 0.49 11.11 11.21
C ASP A 78 1.47 12.25 10.88
N ALA A 79 2.01 12.28 9.64
CA ALA A 79 2.85 13.37 9.18
C ALA A 79 2.10 14.73 9.10
N ALA A 80 0.81 14.70 8.74
CA ALA A 80 -0.02 15.91 8.65
C ALA A 80 -0.50 16.45 10.01
N ARG A 81 -0.52 15.62 11.06
CA ARG A 81 -0.87 16.05 12.44
C ARG A 81 0.17 16.97 13.05
N ASP A 82 1.43 16.85 12.67
CA ASP A 82 2.49 17.73 13.14
C ASP A 82 2.45 19.07 12.39
N VAL A 83 1.78 20.04 12.98
CA VAL A 83 1.64 21.41 12.44
C VAL A 83 2.76 22.34 12.89
N SER A 84 3.82 21.83 13.54
CA SER A 84 4.97 22.62 13.94
C SER A 84 5.80 23.14 12.77
N GLY A 85 6.44 24.25 12.92
CA GLY A 85 7.30 24.87 11.90
C GLY A 85 6.51 25.60 10.79
N SER A 86 7.24 25.99 9.75
CA SER A 86 6.69 26.68 8.59
C SER A 86 5.87 25.71 7.69
N ALA A 87 5.06 26.26 6.80
CA ALA A 87 4.35 25.47 5.77
C ALA A 87 5.33 24.63 4.91
N ARG A 88 6.55 25.15 4.68
CA ARG A 88 7.62 24.42 4.00
C ARG A 88 8.07 23.20 4.81
N ASP A 89 8.26 23.35 6.12
CA ASP A 89 8.69 22.23 6.99
C ASP A 89 7.63 21.16 7.07
N GLN A 90 6.35 21.53 7.19
CA GLN A 90 5.21 20.63 7.15
C GLN A 90 5.16 19.86 5.81
N THR A 91 5.30 20.57 4.69
CA THR A 91 5.33 19.95 3.35
C THR A 91 6.51 18.97 3.22
N LEU A 92 7.71 19.34 3.68
CA LEU A 92 8.88 18.46 3.62
C LEU A 92 8.70 17.21 4.47
N ARG A 93 8.13 17.31 5.67
CA ARG A 93 7.81 16.13 6.51
C ARG A 93 6.84 15.20 5.80
N PHE A 94 5.77 15.76 5.24
CA PHE A 94 4.76 14.99 4.52
C PHE A 94 5.34 14.27 3.30
N VAL A 95 6.15 14.95 2.48
CA VAL A 95 6.82 14.35 1.32
C VAL A 95 7.81 13.28 1.75
N ARG A 96 8.61 13.52 2.81
CA ARG A 96 9.54 12.53 3.36
C ARG A 96 8.81 11.28 3.86
N ALA A 97 7.68 11.43 4.53
CA ALA A 97 6.85 10.31 4.99
C ALA A 97 6.32 9.50 3.81
N TYR A 98 5.82 10.17 2.77
CA TYR A 98 5.32 9.52 1.56
C TYR A 98 6.43 8.73 0.84
N VAL A 99 7.56 9.37 0.56
CA VAL A 99 8.70 8.75 -0.13
C VAL A 99 9.32 7.63 0.72
N GLY A 100 9.44 7.85 2.04
CA GLY A 100 9.93 6.85 2.98
C GLY A 100 9.06 5.59 2.99
N TYR A 101 7.73 5.74 2.96
CA TYR A 101 6.82 4.61 2.83
C TYR A 101 7.06 3.83 1.52
N ALA A 102 7.13 4.54 0.40
CA ALA A 102 7.34 3.92 -0.92
C ALA A 102 8.68 3.16 -0.99
N ALA A 103 9.75 3.76 -0.46
CA ALA A 103 11.08 3.15 -0.42
C ALA A 103 11.15 1.92 0.52
N ALA A 104 10.39 1.95 1.63
CA ALA A 104 10.33 0.81 2.58
C ALA A 104 9.45 -0.35 2.08
N HIS A 105 8.54 -0.10 1.14
CA HIS A 105 7.55 -1.08 0.65
C HIS A 105 7.43 -1.06 -0.88
N PRO A 106 8.52 -1.21 -1.65
CA PRO A 106 8.54 -1.02 -3.09
C PRO A 106 7.58 -1.94 -3.84
N GLU A 107 7.51 -3.23 -3.46
CA GLU A 107 6.64 -4.21 -4.11
C GLU A 107 5.15 -3.94 -3.85
N VAL A 108 4.81 -3.50 -2.62
CA VAL A 108 3.44 -3.12 -2.27
C VAL A 108 3.06 -1.82 -2.99
N TYR A 109 4.00 -0.88 -3.09
CA TYR A 109 3.80 0.36 -3.84
C TYR A 109 3.56 0.08 -5.34
N ASP A 110 4.27 -0.91 -5.90
CA ASP A 110 4.01 -1.40 -7.26
C ASP A 110 2.63 -2.03 -7.42
N LEU A 111 2.12 -2.72 -6.42
CA LEU A 111 0.74 -3.23 -6.42
C LEU A 111 -0.28 -2.10 -6.38
N MET A 112 -0.05 -1.10 -5.51
CA MET A 112 -0.97 0.02 -5.31
C MET A 112 -1.17 0.86 -6.58
N PHE A 113 -0.10 1.07 -7.37
CA PHE A 113 -0.09 2.01 -8.49
C PHE A 113 0.33 1.37 -9.82
N GLY A 114 0.74 0.12 -9.81
CA GLY A 114 1.28 -0.58 -10.97
C GLY A 114 0.22 -1.19 -11.87
N ARG A 115 0.70 -1.77 -12.97
CA ARG A 115 -0.15 -2.30 -14.03
C ARG A 115 -0.77 -3.67 -13.72
N SER A 116 -0.20 -4.42 -12.78
CA SER A 116 -0.62 -5.79 -12.45
C SER A 116 -2.08 -5.89 -12.03
N ILE A 117 -2.59 -4.93 -11.27
CA ILE A 117 -3.99 -4.86 -10.86
C ILE A 117 -4.78 -3.94 -11.81
N TRP A 118 -4.29 -2.70 -12.03
CA TRP A 118 -5.08 -1.65 -12.68
C TRP A 118 -5.23 -1.81 -14.19
N LYS A 119 -4.37 -2.57 -14.84
CA LYS A 119 -4.39 -2.75 -16.30
C LYS A 119 -4.48 -4.21 -16.75
N ALA A 120 -3.73 -5.10 -16.11
CA ALA A 120 -3.69 -6.52 -16.46
C ALA A 120 -4.65 -7.36 -15.62
N GLY A 121 -5.00 -6.88 -14.41
CA GLY A 121 -5.95 -7.50 -13.50
C GLY A 121 -7.31 -6.81 -13.51
N GLU A 122 -8.11 -7.15 -12.51
CA GLU A 122 -9.42 -6.53 -12.26
C GLU A 122 -9.43 -6.03 -10.80
N PRO A 123 -9.23 -4.72 -10.57
CA PRO A 123 -9.31 -4.18 -9.23
C PRO A 123 -10.71 -4.37 -8.64
N THR A 124 -10.77 -4.88 -7.41
CA THR A 124 -12.03 -5.02 -6.67
C THR A 124 -12.69 -3.66 -6.45
N GLU A 125 -14.02 -3.66 -6.23
CA GLU A 125 -14.74 -2.43 -5.91
C GLU A 125 -14.22 -1.79 -4.62
N SER A 126 -13.90 -2.60 -3.60
CA SER A 126 -13.30 -2.14 -2.33
C SER A 126 -11.95 -1.45 -2.56
N LEU A 127 -11.07 -2.03 -3.39
CA LEU A 127 -9.79 -1.41 -3.72
C LEU A 127 -9.96 -0.07 -4.45
N ARG A 128 -10.88 0.00 -5.42
CA ARG A 128 -11.17 1.25 -6.14
C ARG A 128 -11.67 2.33 -5.20
N ALA A 129 -12.62 1.99 -4.32
CA ALA A 129 -13.16 2.92 -3.34
C ALA A 129 -12.08 3.41 -2.37
N LEU A 130 -11.24 2.51 -1.86
CA LEU A 130 -10.16 2.86 -0.93
C LEU A 130 -9.10 3.73 -1.60
N ALA A 131 -8.67 3.40 -2.82
CA ALA A 131 -7.70 4.19 -3.57
C ALA A 131 -8.22 5.62 -3.85
N PHE A 132 -9.49 5.74 -4.22
CA PHE A 132 -10.14 7.04 -4.39
C PHE A 132 -10.20 7.83 -3.08
N GLU A 133 -10.58 7.19 -1.99
CA GLU A 133 -10.68 7.82 -0.67
C GLU A 133 -9.30 8.28 -0.15
N THR A 134 -8.26 7.46 -0.32
CA THR A 134 -6.88 7.82 0.04
C THR A 134 -6.42 9.04 -0.76
N PHE A 135 -6.71 9.09 -2.07
CA PHE A 135 -6.40 10.26 -2.88
C PHE A 135 -7.21 11.51 -2.44
N ARG A 136 -8.49 11.35 -2.09
CA ARG A 136 -9.31 12.45 -1.55
C ARG A 136 -8.70 13.03 -0.28
N ARG A 137 -8.28 12.17 0.66
CA ARG A 137 -7.59 12.61 1.89
C ARG A 137 -6.24 13.25 1.61
N TYR A 138 -5.47 12.73 0.65
CA TYR A 138 -4.26 13.40 0.20
C TYR A 138 -4.53 14.84 -0.23
N VAL A 139 -5.59 15.08 -1.02
CA VAL A 139 -5.99 16.44 -1.44
C VAL A 139 -6.32 17.32 -0.23
N GLU A 140 -7.00 16.77 0.78
CA GLU A 140 -7.30 17.48 2.02
C GLU A 140 -6.03 17.86 2.78
N TYR A 141 -5.08 16.93 2.95
CA TYR A 141 -3.82 17.19 3.64
C TYR A 141 -3.00 18.28 2.95
N VAL A 142 -2.81 18.20 1.63
CA VAL A 142 -2.01 19.21 0.92
C VAL A 142 -2.71 20.57 0.87
N SER A 143 -4.04 20.60 0.85
CA SER A 143 -4.80 21.86 0.89
C SER A 143 -4.78 22.51 2.28
N ALA A 144 -4.71 21.71 3.33
CA ALA A 144 -4.57 22.22 4.71
C ALA A 144 -3.17 22.79 4.97
N MET A 145 -2.12 22.13 4.46
CA MET A 145 -0.72 22.58 4.61
C MET A 145 -0.40 23.81 3.76
N ASP A 146 -1.01 23.95 2.58
CA ASP A 146 -0.75 25.05 1.67
C ASP A 146 -2.04 25.61 1.06
N PRO A 147 -2.57 26.71 1.61
CA PRO A 147 -3.76 27.39 1.08
C PRO A 147 -3.65 27.80 -0.41
N ALA A 148 -2.42 27.95 -0.96
CA ALA A 148 -2.21 28.23 -2.37
C ALA A 148 -2.64 27.09 -3.30
N VAL A 149 -2.81 25.86 -2.77
CA VAL A 149 -3.45 24.75 -3.51
C VAL A 149 -4.89 25.17 -3.89
N GLY A 150 -5.60 25.85 -2.99
CA GLY A 150 -6.93 26.36 -3.25
C GLY A 150 -7.98 25.27 -3.27
N ARG A 151 -9.21 25.65 -3.63
CA ARG A 151 -10.40 24.78 -3.65
C ARG A 151 -10.94 24.59 -5.06
N GLY A 152 -11.94 23.72 -5.19
CA GLY A 152 -12.64 23.43 -6.45
C GLY A 152 -11.75 22.77 -7.51
N LYS A 153 -12.16 22.87 -8.77
CA LYS A 153 -11.46 22.20 -9.89
C LYS A 153 -9.99 22.61 -10.04
N ALA A 154 -9.69 23.88 -9.82
CA ALA A 154 -8.30 24.38 -9.90
C ALA A 154 -7.44 23.83 -8.76
N GLY A 155 -7.95 23.77 -7.53
CA GLY A 155 -7.28 23.16 -6.39
C GLY A 155 -7.01 21.68 -6.61
N LEU A 156 -8.00 20.93 -7.08
CA LEU A 156 -7.84 19.52 -7.41
C LEU A 156 -6.71 19.29 -8.44
N ARG A 157 -6.67 20.09 -9.52
CA ARG A 157 -5.60 19.97 -10.53
C ARG A 157 -4.20 20.24 -9.94
N ARG A 158 -4.07 21.22 -9.03
CA ARG A 158 -2.78 21.49 -8.35
C ARG A 158 -2.39 20.34 -7.42
N ALA A 159 -3.34 19.77 -6.67
CA ALA A 159 -3.11 18.61 -5.82
C ALA A 159 -2.69 17.38 -6.67
N GLN A 160 -3.35 17.15 -7.81
CA GLN A 160 -2.97 16.10 -8.76
C GLN A 160 -1.55 16.29 -9.31
N ALA A 161 -1.18 17.50 -9.68
CA ALA A 161 0.18 17.79 -10.16
C ALA A 161 1.23 17.54 -9.07
N ARG A 162 0.98 17.97 -7.82
CA ARG A 162 1.86 17.70 -6.68
C ARG A 162 1.99 16.20 -6.42
N TRP A 163 0.86 15.49 -6.44
CA TRP A 163 0.87 14.04 -6.28
C TRP A 163 1.69 13.36 -7.39
N ALA A 164 1.52 13.77 -8.64
CA ALA A 164 2.31 13.23 -9.76
C ALA A 164 3.82 13.44 -9.58
N CYS A 165 4.24 14.61 -9.05
CA CYS A 165 5.65 14.86 -8.73
C CYS A 165 6.16 13.95 -7.62
N VAL A 166 5.41 13.80 -6.51
CA VAL A 166 5.81 12.93 -5.40
C VAL A 166 5.81 11.47 -5.84
N HIS A 167 4.78 11.03 -6.58
CA HIS A 167 4.72 9.67 -7.13
C HIS A 167 5.90 9.39 -8.09
N GLY A 168 6.22 10.33 -8.98
CA GLY A 168 7.38 10.24 -9.86
C GLY A 168 8.69 10.11 -9.09
N LEU A 169 8.87 10.90 -8.02
CA LEU A 169 10.03 10.78 -7.13
C LEU A 169 10.10 9.39 -6.47
N CYS A 170 8.97 8.87 -5.97
CA CYS A 170 8.91 7.52 -5.41
C CYS A 170 9.35 6.47 -6.44
N ARG A 171 8.89 6.58 -7.69
CA ARG A 171 9.32 5.66 -8.77
C ARG A 171 10.82 5.72 -9.00
N LEU A 172 11.39 6.92 -9.13
CA LEU A 172 12.82 7.10 -9.34
C LEU A 172 13.67 6.54 -8.18
N VAL A 173 13.18 6.65 -6.94
CA VAL A 173 13.83 6.07 -5.76
C VAL A 173 13.75 4.53 -5.80
N ILE A 174 12.55 3.98 -6.06
CA ILE A 174 12.33 2.53 -6.13
C ILE A 174 13.15 1.90 -7.27
N ASP A 175 13.21 2.57 -8.43
CA ASP A 175 13.94 2.10 -9.61
C ASP A 175 15.46 2.31 -9.49
N GLY A 176 15.95 2.83 -8.34
CA GLY A 176 17.37 2.99 -8.04
C GLY A 176 18.07 4.12 -8.81
N VAL A 177 17.31 5.03 -9.45
CA VAL A 177 17.92 6.14 -10.24
C VAL A 177 18.76 7.08 -9.38
N TYR A 178 18.51 7.14 -8.08
CA TYR A 178 19.24 7.96 -7.11
C TYR A 178 20.13 7.15 -6.15
N ALA A 179 20.41 5.88 -6.47
CA ALA A 179 21.17 5.00 -5.57
C ALA A 179 22.65 5.37 -5.43
N ASP A 180 23.20 6.16 -6.36
CA ASP A 180 24.62 6.56 -6.43
C ASP A 180 24.89 8.01 -5.98
N GLY A 181 24.01 8.62 -5.18
CA GLY A 181 24.12 10.00 -4.70
C GLY A 181 24.42 10.11 -3.20
#